data_390824d0ff34ba6a9062aa20fd38b7d9
#
_entry.id   390824d0ff34ba6a9062aa20fd38b7d9
#
_cell.length_a   1.000
_cell.length_b   1.000
_cell.length_c   1.000
_cell.angle_alpha   90.00
_cell.angle_beta   90.00
_cell.angle_gamma   90.00
#
_symmetry.space_group_name_H-M   'P 1'
#
loop_
_entity.id
_entity.type
_entity.pdbx_description
1 polymer ?
#
loop_
_entity_poly.entity_id
_entity_poly.type
_entity_poly.pdbx_seq_one_letter_code
_entity_poly.pdbx_strand_id
1 'polypeptide(L)'
;MDNLHIVNLASYNRPQISEDKKRDWVNYGDDNNYYQYLIDLYTNSTTNHSIINGVVNMMYGKGLDALNNNQKPNEYASMRSIISDNCLRKVCLDLKLLGEGSFQVLYKDGEVIKAEHFPRQTLRAEKCNEEGQIEAYYYHHDWVNIKPADKP
;
A
#
# COMPACT_ATOMS: atom_id res chain seq x y z
N MET A 1 -38.95 19.91 -29.09
CA MET A 1 -38.24 18.63 -28.94
C MET A 1 -37.08 18.88 -28.01
N ASP A 2 -37.22 18.44 -26.77
CA ASP A 2 -36.17 18.63 -25.74
C ASP A 2 -35.02 17.70 -26.06
N ASN A 3 -33.86 18.29 -26.30
CA ASN A 3 -32.61 17.53 -26.48
C ASN A 3 -32.21 16.93 -25.15
N LEU A 4 -32.44 15.64 -24.97
CA LEU A 4 -31.95 14.91 -23.81
C LEU A 4 -30.43 14.78 -23.93
N HIS A 5 -29.71 15.56 -23.14
CA HIS A 5 -28.24 15.40 -22.99
C HIS A 5 -27.93 14.30 -21.97
N ILE A 6 -27.58 13.13 -22.46
CA ILE A 6 -27.07 12.06 -21.61
C ILE A 6 -25.58 12.36 -21.31
N VAL A 7 -25.30 12.80 -20.10
CA VAL A 7 -23.90 12.91 -19.60
C VAL A 7 -23.50 11.56 -19.04
N ASN A 8 -22.59 10.88 -19.74
CA ASN A 8 -22.02 9.63 -19.25
C ASN A 8 -20.97 9.95 -18.16
N LEU A 9 -21.36 9.78 -16.90
CA LEU A 9 -20.55 10.15 -15.73
C LEU A 9 -19.50 9.11 -15.35
N ALA A 10 -18.74 8.61 -16.25
CA ALA A 10 -17.63 7.68 -16.12
C ALA A 10 -17.97 6.21 -16.38
N SER A 11 -17.29 5.64 -17.34
CA SER A 11 -17.06 4.19 -17.39
C SER A 11 -15.86 3.88 -16.49
N TYR A 12 -16.08 3.14 -15.39
CA TYR A 12 -14.99 2.60 -14.61
C TYR A 12 -14.31 1.48 -15.40
N ASN A 13 -13.11 1.74 -15.88
CA ASN A 13 -12.25 0.69 -16.44
C ASN A 13 -11.47 0.07 -15.28
N ARG A 14 -11.67 -1.22 -15.05
CA ARG A 14 -10.91 -1.96 -14.06
C ARG A 14 -9.44 -1.95 -14.48
N PRO A 15 -8.52 -1.41 -13.66
CA PRO A 15 -7.10 -1.45 -13.95
C PRO A 15 -6.63 -2.90 -14.07
N GLN A 16 -5.82 -3.17 -15.07
CA GLN A 16 -5.22 -4.48 -15.27
C GLN A 16 -3.75 -4.41 -14.93
N ILE A 17 -3.25 -5.48 -14.35
CA ILE A 17 -1.83 -5.71 -14.17
C ILE A 17 -1.25 -6.00 -15.56
N SER A 18 -0.18 -5.32 -15.93
CA SER A 18 0.50 -5.52 -17.19
C SER A 18 2.00 -5.77 -16.99
N GLU A 19 2.55 -6.66 -17.81
CA GLU A 19 3.98 -6.99 -17.81
C GLU A 19 4.63 -6.47 -19.09
N ASP A 20 5.64 -5.61 -18.93
CA ASP A 20 6.51 -5.22 -20.06
C ASP A 20 7.65 -6.25 -20.20
N LYS A 21 7.87 -6.78 -21.40
CA LYS A 21 8.94 -7.76 -21.67
C LYS A 21 10.35 -7.24 -21.38
N LYS A 22 10.53 -5.90 -21.34
CA LYS A 22 11.83 -5.25 -21.13
C LYS A 22 12.09 -4.87 -19.67
N ARG A 23 11.14 -5.10 -18.76
CA ARG A 23 11.20 -4.71 -17.36
C ARG A 23 10.99 -5.92 -16.47
N ASP A 24 11.63 -5.92 -15.31
CA ASP A 24 11.55 -7.06 -14.38
C ASP A 24 10.38 -6.90 -13.40
N TRP A 25 9.78 -5.73 -13.32
CA TRP A 25 8.63 -5.45 -12.45
C TRP A 25 7.29 -5.43 -13.19
N VAL A 26 6.23 -5.56 -12.42
CA VAL A 26 4.83 -5.53 -12.89
C VAL A 26 4.29 -4.11 -12.79
N ASN A 27 3.63 -3.63 -13.85
CA ASN A 27 2.94 -2.34 -13.84
C ASN A 27 1.53 -2.48 -13.28
N TYR A 28 1.11 -1.52 -12.45
CA TYR A 28 -0.25 -1.42 -11.92
C TYR A 28 -1.05 -0.38 -12.71
N GLY A 29 -1.95 -0.85 -13.61
CA GLY A 29 -2.65 -0.04 -14.60
C GLY A 29 -1.81 0.16 -15.88
N ASP A 30 -2.43 0.71 -16.93
CA ASP A 30 -1.85 0.82 -18.26
C ASP A 30 -0.57 1.66 -18.29
N ASP A 31 -0.52 2.72 -17.50
CA ASP A 31 0.58 3.67 -17.37
C ASP A 31 1.26 3.62 -15.98
N ASN A 32 1.09 2.50 -15.26
CA ASN A 32 1.60 2.30 -13.90
C ASN A 32 1.07 3.32 -12.87
N ASN A 33 -0.07 3.95 -13.14
CA ASN A 33 -0.62 5.08 -12.37
C ASN A 33 -1.76 4.69 -11.43
N TYR A 34 -2.10 3.42 -11.28
CA TYR A 34 -3.28 3.01 -10.53
C TYR A 34 -3.26 3.44 -9.07
N TYR A 35 -2.12 3.34 -8.39
CA TYR A 35 -2.02 3.79 -6.99
C TYR A 35 -2.19 5.31 -6.87
N GLN A 36 -1.61 6.08 -7.78
CA GLN A 36 -1.79 7.52 -7.78
C GLN A 36 -3.25 7.90 -8.01
N TYR A 37 -3.94 7.22 -8.92
CA TYR A 37 -5.37 7.41 -9.15
C TYR A 37 -6.21 7.17 -7.87
N LEU A 38 -5.91 6.10 -7.11
CA LEU A 38 -6.60 5.83 -5.83
C LEU A 38 -6.32 6.92 -4.78
N ILE A 39 -5.07 7.39 -4.71
CA ILE A 39 -4.66 8.47 -3.81
C ILE A 39 -5.38 9.78 -4.18
N ASP A 40 -5.47 10.09 -5.46
CA ASP A 40 -6.17 11.27 -5.96
C ASP A 40 -7.68 11.22 -5.63
N LEU A 41 -8.32 10.07 -5.79
CA LEU A 41 -9.71 9.86 -5.38
C LEU A 41 -9.92 10.06 -3.87
N TYR A 42 -8.99 9.57 -3.06
CA TYR A 42 -9.01 9.76 -1.61
C TYR A 42 -8.80 11.22 -1.22
N THR A 43 -7.87 11.91 -1.87
CA THR A 43 -7.49 13.29 -1.54
C THR A 43 -8.53 14.30 -2.01
N ASN A 44 -9.13 14.09 -3.19
CA ASN A 44 -10.02 15.06 -3.81
C ASN A 44 -11.52 14.85 -3.50
N SER A 45 -11.90 13.75 -2.85
CA SER A 45 -13.28 13.48 -2.45
C SER A 45 -13.44 13.43 -0.94
N THR A 46 -14.12 14.42 -0.37
CA THR A 46 -14.41 14.48 1.08
C THR A 46 -15.19 13.26 1.58
N THR A 47 -16.14 12.76 0.79
CA THR A 47 -16.92 11.57 1.14
C THR A 47 -16.05 10.32 1.16
N ASN A 48 -15.26 10.09 0.10
CA ASN A 48 -14.35 8.96 0.02
C ASN A 48 -13.30 9.00 1.15
N HIS A 49 -12.72 10.17 1.38
CA HIS A 49 -11.79 10.42 2.49
C HIS A 49 -12.39 10.02 3.85
N SER A 50 -13.61 10.48 4.14
CA SER A 50 -14.28 10.19 5.40
C SER A 50 -14.60 8.71 5.58
N ILE A 51 -15.07 8.03 4.52
CA ILE A 51 -15.36 6.60 4.55
C ILE A 51 -14.09 5.78 4.78
N ILE A 52 -13.03 6.07 4.02
CA ILE A 52 -11.75 5.35 4.14
C ILE A 52 -11.19 5.54 5.55
N ASN A 53 -11.14 6.76 6.08
CA ASN A 53 -10.64 7.02 7.43
C ASN A 53 -11.50 6.36 8.51
N GLY A 54 -12.82 6.32 8.34
CA GLY A 54 -13.71 5.58 9.22
C GLY A 54 -13.36 4.09 9.28
N VAL A 55 -13.15 3.47 8.13
CA VAL A 55 -12.74 2.05 8.05
C VAL A 55 -11.34 1.85 8.63
N VAL A 56 -10.38 2.73 8.34
CA VAL A 56 -9.01 2.67 8.89
C VAL A 56 -9.03 2.74 10.42
N ASN A 57 -9.86 3.61 11.00
CA ASN A 57 -10.01 3.70 12.45
C ASN A 57 -10.61 2.41 13.04
N MET A 58 -11.55 1.77 12.37
CA MET A 58 -12.09 0.47 12.78
C MET A 58 -11.05 -0.64 12.65
N MET A 59 -10.26 -0.68 11.58
CA MET A 59 -9.17 -1.64 11.39
C MET A 59 -8.08 -1.48 12.45
N TYR A 60 -7.70 -0.27 12.75
CA TYR A 60 -6.70 0.03 13.78
C TYR A 60 -7.22 -0.34 15.19
N GLY A 61 -8.49 -0.06 15.48
CA GLY A 61 -9.13 -0.33 16.78
C GLY A 61 -8.36 0.27 17.95
N LYS A 62 -7.82 -0.61 18.83
CA LYS A 62 -6.97 -0.26 19.97
C LYS A 62 -5.46 -0.36 19.67
N GLY A 63 -5.10 -0.62 18.43
CA GLY A 63 -3.73 -0.90 18.03
C GLY A 63 -3.34 -2.37 18.25
N LEU A 64 -2.03 -2.62 18.30
CA LEU A 64 -1.53 -3.97 18.61
C LEU A 64 -1.83 -4.35 20.05
N ASP A 65 -2.41 -5.53 20.24
CA ASP A 65 -2.68 -6.11 21.54
C ASP A 65 -2.30 -7.59 21.54
N ALA A 66 -2.14 -8.17 22.74
CA ALA A 66 -1.85 -9.58 22.92
C ALA A 66 -2.75 -10.17 24.01
N LEU A 67 -3.34 -11.34 23.74
CA LEU A 67 -4.26 -12.02 24.67
C LEU A 67 -3.62 -12.33 26.02
N ASN A 68 -2.30 -12.49 26.06
CA ASN A 68 -1.52 -12.82 27.25
C ASN A 68 -0.62 -11.69 27.74
N ASN A 69 -0.94 -10.45 27.44
CA ASN A 69 -0.16 -9.27 27.81
C ASN A 69 0.10 -9.17 29.32
N ASN A 70 -0.87 -9.59 30.15
CA ASN A 70 -0.73 -9.60 31.61
C ASN A 70 0.24 -10.68 32.13
N GLN A 71 0.41 -11.78 31.36
CA GLN A 71 1.34 -12.87 31.73
C GLN A 71 2.76 -12.61 31.21
N LYS A 72 2.89 -11.83 30.13
CA LYS A 72 4.13 -11.55 29.44
C LYS A 72 4.32 -10.04 29.17
N PRO A 73 4.38 -9.20 30.21
CA PRO A 73 4.39 -7.75 30.05
C PRO A 73 5.65 -7.23 29.35
N ASN A 74 6.82 -7.88 29.54
CA ASN A 74 8.06 -7.46 28.91
C ASN A 74 8.06 -7.72 27.41
N GLU A 75 7.59 -8.90 26.99
CA GLU A 75 7.46 -9.26 25.57
C GLU A 75 6.44 -8.38 24.88
N TYR A 76 5.34 -8.04 25.56
CA TYR A 76 4.33 -7.11 25.05
C TYR A 76 4.90 -5.70 24.88
N ALA A 77 5.67 -5.20 25.85
CA ALA A 77 6.33 -3.91 25.75
C ALA A 77 7.36 -3.89 24.60
N SER A 78 8.13 -4.98 24.42
CA SER A 78 9.09 -5.13 23.32
C SER A 78 8.37 -5.12 21.96
N MET A 79 7.27 -5.84 21.81
CA MET A 79 6.45 -5.83 20.59
C MET A 79 5.98 -4.41 20.23
N ARG A 80 5.49 -3.66 21.21
CA ARG A 80 5.01 -2.29 21.01
C ARG A 80 6.14 -1.29 20.71
N SER A 81 7.37 -1.58 21.15
CA SER A 81 8.55 -0.76 20.82
C SER A 81 9.00 -0.96 19.38
N ILE A 82 8.81 -2.17 18.83
CA ILE A 82 9.16 -2.50 17.45
C ILE A 82 8.24 -1.81 16.44
N ILE A 83 6.93 -1.80 16.69
CA ILE A 83 5.93 -1.21 15.79
C ILE A 83 5.18 -0.11 16.52
N SER A 84 5.39 1.14 16.12
CA SER A 84 4.67 2.29 16.69
C SER A 84 3.20 2.34 16.23
N ASP A 85 2.35 2.94 17.06
CA ASP A 85 0.94 3.16 16.73
C ASP A 85 0.76 3.97 15.44
N ASN A 86 1.62 4.95 15.18
CA ASN A 86 1.61 5.74 13.96
C ASN A 86 1.99 4.90 12.72
N CYS A 87 2.97 4.02 12.87
CA CYS A 87 3.34 3.07 11.81
C CYS A 87 2.15 2.17 11.45
N LEU A 88 1.51 1.57 12.46
CA LEU A 88 0.36 0.70 12.26
C LEU A 88 -0.82 1.41 11.59
N ARG A 89 -1.12 2.67 11.98
CA ARG A 89 -2.19 3.47 11.33
C ARG A 89 -1.91 3.71 9.86
N LYS A 90 -0.66 4.01 9.48
CA LYS A 90 -0.26 4.20 8.09
C LYS A 90 -0.39 2.92 7.28
N VAL A 91 -0.02 1.77 7.85
CA VAL A 91 -0.20 0.48 7.20
C VAL A 91 -1.68 0.13 7.03
N CYS A 92 -2.53 0.41 8.03
CA CYS A 92 -3.98 0.24 7.89
C CYS A 92 -4.56 1.13 6.78
N LEU A 93 -4.03 2.35 6.62
CA LEU A 93 -4.44 3.24 5.53
C LEU A 93 -4.04 2.67 4.16
N ASP A 94 -2.79 2.24 3.99
CA ASP A 94 -2.33 1.63 2.74
C ASP A 94 -3.14 0.37 2.40
N LEU A 95 -3.39 -0.50 3.37
CA LEU A 95 -4.21 -1.71 3.20
C LEU A 95 -5.63 -1.36 2.74
N LYS A 96 -6.26 -0.32 3.31
CA LYS A 96 -7.62 0.07 2.91
C LYS A 96 -7.65 0.80 1.59
N LEU A 97 -6.68 1.67 1.33
CA LEU A 97 -6.65 2.55 0.15
C LEU A 97 -6.10 1.83 -1.09
N LEU A 98 -4.99 1.10 -0.91
CA LEU A 98 -4.23 0.49 -2.00
C LEU A 98 -4.39 -1.04 -2.09
N GLY A 99 -4.98 -1.66 -1.06
CA GLY A 99 -5.17 -3.11 -0.96
C GLY A 99 -3.95 -3.86 -0.41
N GLU A 100 -2.83 -3.18 -0.21
CA GLU A 100 -1.57 -3.75 0.24
C GLU A 100 -0.89 -2.83 1.25
N GLY A 101 -0.13 -3.40 2.19
CA GLY A 101 0.68 -2.65 3.15
C GLY A 101 2.11 -3.17 3.18
N SER A 102 3.07 -2.30 3.50
CA SER A 102 4.48 -2.65 3.51
C SER A 102 5.18 -2.14 4.77
N PHE A 103 6.11 -2.95 5.28
CA PHE A 103 7.00 -2.59 6.37
C PHE A 103 8.45 -2.62 5.91
N GLN A 104 9.23 -1.67 6.39
CA GLN A 104 10.68 -1.76 6.40
C GLN A 104 11.10 -2.30 7.76
N VAL A 105 11.77 -3.45 7.77
CA VAL A 105 12.23 -4.10 9.00
C VAL A 105 13.72 -3.81 9.19
N LEU A 106 14.07 -3.25 10.34
CA LEU A 106 15.45 -2.96 10.71
C LEU A 106 15.97 -4.04 11.65
N TYR A 107 17.12 -4.59 11.31
CA TYR A 107 17.81 -5.62 12.08
C TYR A 107 19.08 -5.07 12.71
N LYS A 108 19.38 -5.56 13.91
CA LYS A 108 20.67 -5.38 14.57
C LYS A 108 21.04 -6.69 15.24
N ASP A 109 22.24 -7.17 14.99
CA ASP A 109 22.78 -8.43 15.55
C ASP A 109 21.87 -9.65 15.35
N GLY A 110 21.12 -9.67 14.22
CA GLY A 110 20.16 -10.73 13.87
C GLY A 110 18.77 -10.58 14.49
N GLU A 111 18.56 -9.59 15.34
CA GLU A 111 17.26 -9.32 15.97
C GLU A 111 16.52 -8.16 15.28
N VAL A 112 15.20 -8.24 15.23
CA VAL A 112 14.34 -7.14 14.75
C VAL A 112 14.29 -6.07 15.81
N ILE A 113 14.82 -4.88 15.50
CA ILE A 113 14.81 -3.72 16.41
C ILE A 113 13.69 -2.76 16.12
N LYS A 114 13.22 -2.67 14.87
CA LYS A 114 12.15 -1.76 14.46
C LYS A 114 11.48 -2.22 13.18
N ALA A 115 10.18 -2.01 13.08
CA ALA A 115 9.43 -2.10 11.84
C ALA A 115 8.75 -0.76 11.58
N GLU A 116 9.05 -0.15 10.44
CA GLU A 116 8.49 1.14 10.03
C GLU A 116 7.59 0.97 8.81
N HIS A 117 6.61 1.84 8.69
CA HIS A 117 5.77 1.89 7.50
C HIS A 117 6.62 2.28 6.29
N PHE A 118 6.53 1.46 5.24
CA PHE A 118 7.11 1.79 3.95
C PHE A 118 5.98 2.14 2.97
N PRO A 119 5.99 3.34 2.34
CA PRO A 119 4.88 3.77 1.48
C PRO A 119 4.64 2.82 0.30
N ARG A 120 3.50 2.14 0.28
CA ARG A 120 3.23 1.07 -0.70
C ARG A 120 3.21 1.57 -2.15
N GLN A 121 2.79 2.82 -2.40
CA GLN A 121 2.79 3.40 -3.74
C GLN A 121 4.18 3.47 -4.38
N THR A 122 5.26 3.44 -3.59
CA THR A 122 6.65 3.49 -4.08
C THR A 122 7.21 2.13 -4.46
N LEU A 123 6.45 1.05 -4.27
CA LEU A 123 6.90 -0.30 -4.56
C LEU A 123 6.15 -0.92 -5.74
N ARG A 124 6.87 -1.74 -6.51
CA ARG A 124 6.29 -2.64 -7.51
C ARG A 124 6.84 -4.04 -7.31
N ALA A 125 5.98 -5.01 -7.47
CA ALA A 125 6.38 -6.40 -7.39
C ALA A 125 7.24 -6.78 -8.61
N GLU A 126 8.20 -7.65 -8.40
CA GLU A 126 8.85 -8.39 -9.48
C GLU A 126 7.85 -9.29 -10.21
N LYS A 127 8.14 -9.66 -11.44
CA LYS A 127 7.38 -10.70 -12.13
C LYS A 127 7.49 -12.02 -11.38
N CYS A 128 6.39 -12.75 -11.35
CA CYS A 128 6.40 -14.07 -10.74
C CYS A 128 7.40 -14.99 -11.44
N ASN A 129 8.10 -15.80 -10.65
CA ASN A 129 8.91 -16.90 -11.16
C ASN A 129 8.02 -18.03 -11.70
N GLU A 130 8.63 -19.13 -12.20
CA GLU A 130 7.91 -20.28 -12.75
C GLU A 130 6.99 -20.97 -11.73
N GLU A 131 7.24 -20.79 -10.44
CA GLU A 131 6.44 -21.31 -9.32
C GLU A 131 5.32 -20.34 -8.88
N GLY A 132 5.20 -19.17 -9.53
CA GLY A 132 4.20 -18.13 -9.18
C GLY A 132 4.57 -17.30 -7.96
N GLN A 133 5.83 -17.31 -7.52
CA GLN A 133 6.30 -16.56 -6.36
C GLN A 133 6.92 -15.23 -6.78
N ILE A 134 6.76 -14.21 -5.95
CA ILE A 134 7.40 -12.90 -6.06
C ILE A 134 8.61 -12.91 -5.14
N GLU A 135 9.82 -12.76 -5.68
CA GLU A 135 11.06 -12.84 -4.91
C GLU A 135 11.57 -11.46 -4.48
N ALA A 136 11.21 -10.40 -5.22
CA ALA A 136 11.68 -9.06 -4.95
C ALA A 136 10.62 -7.97 -5.17
N TYR A 137 10.87 -6.81 -4.60
CA TYR A 137 10.13 -5.58 -4.85
C TYR A 137 11.09 -4.48 -5.27
N TYR A 138 10.72 -3.79 -6.32
CA TYR A 138 11.45 -2.65 -6.85
C TYR A 138 10.93 -1.36 -6.20
N TYR A 139 11.84 -0.47 -5.84
CA TYR A 139 11.54 0.84 -5.26
C TYR A 139 11.78 1.96 -6.26
N HIS A 140 10.79 2.82 -6.45
CA HIS A 140 10.96 4.09 -7.15
C HIS A 140 10.04 5.14 -6.53
N HIS A 141 10.53 6.38 -6.40
CA HIS A 141 9.74 7.48 -5.81
C HIS A 141 8.60 7.96 -6.71
N ASP A 142 8.75 7.84 -8.03
CA ASP A 142 7.78 8.29 -9.03
C ASP A 142 7.66 7.27 -10.17
N TRP A 143 6.76 6.31 -9.99
CA TRP A 143 6.53 5.24 -10.97
C TRP A 143 5.84 5.71 -12.24
N VAL A 144 5.12 6.83 -12.20
CA VAL A 144 4.40 7.38 -13.36
C VAL A 144 5.37 7.95 -14.40
N ASN A 145 6.43 8.59 -13.91
CA ASN A 145 7.43 9.24 -14.76
C ASN A 145 8.74 8.45 -14.88
N ILE A 146 8.71 7.14 -14.61
CA ILE A 146 9.92 6.30 -14.69
C ILE A 146 10.48 6.26 -16.12
N LYS A 147 11.76 6.58 -16.24
CA LYS A 147 12.47 6.60 -17.53
C LYS A 147 13.09 5.23 -17.82
N PRO A 148 13.32 4.89 -19.10
CA PRO A 148 13.97 3.61 -19.46
C PRO A 148 15.40 3.44 -18.89
N ALA A 149 16.05 4.54 -18.51
CA ALA A 149 17.39 4.53 -17.92
C ALA A 149 17.40 4.39 -16.39
N ASP A 150 16.24 4.57 -15.75
CA ASP A 150 16.13 4.46 -14.31
C ASP A 150 16.26 2.98 -13.89
N LYS A 151 17.03 2.76 -12.85
CA LYS A 151 17.21 1.44 -12.22
C LYS A 151 16.57 1.54 -10.83
N PRO A 152 15.32 1.11 -10.69
CA PRO A 152 14.62 1.13 -9.40
C PRO A 152 15.20 0.09 -8.44
#